data_e2e7a1d1c6eab35222aa0f94823cd5ca
#
_entry.id   e2e7a1d1c6eab35222aa0f94823cd5ca
#
_cell.length_a   1.000
_cell.length_b   1.000
_cell.length_c   1.000
_cell.angle_alpha   90.00
_cell.angle_beta   90.00
_cell.angle_gamma   90.00
#
_symmetry.space_group_name_H-M   'P 1'
#
loop_
_entity.id
_entity.type
_entity.pdbx_description
1 polymer ?
#
loop_
_entity_poly.entity_id
_entity_poly.type
_entity_poly.pdbx_seq_one_letter_code
_entity_poly.pdbx_strand_id
1 'polypeptide(L)'
;MRCLAQPRTETQGSAEMEEMMRQHIRIHKAEPNKGILDYSHLLDAPAGKHGFVEAKNGHLYFEDGERARFLGFNVAARSNTPDHETADKMAERFASMGVNLIRLHAADAPVGEEA
;
A
#
# COMPACT_ATOMS: atom_id res chain seq x y z
N MET A 1 48.62 -10.10 23.09
CA MET A 1 48.05 -9.43 21.91
C MET A 1 46.77 -8.73 22.32
N ARG A 2 46.79 -7.39 22.43
CA ARG A 2 45.58 -6.59 22.72
C ARG A 2 44.97 -6.24 21.38
N CYS A 3 43.75 -6.74 21.15
CA CYS A 3 42.91 -6.32 20.03
C CYS A 3 42.32 -4.93 20.38
N LEU A 4 42.88 -3.90 19.76
CA LEU A 4 42.33 -2.53 19.87
C LEU A 4 41.15 -2.43 18.94
N ALA A 5 39.93 -2.47 19.50
CA ALA A 5 38.75 -2.11 18.76
C ALA A 5 38.83 -0.61 18.40
N GLN A 6 38.85 -0.30 17.12
CA GLN A 6 38.77 1.08 16.64
C GLN A 6 37.40 1.67 16.97
N PRO A 7 37.32 2.93 17.44
CA PRO A 7 36.02 3.57 17.65
C PRO A 7 35.33 3.77 16.31
N ARG A 8 34.09 3.30 16.19
CA ARG A 8 33.22 3.62 15.05
C ARG A 8 32.98 5.12 15.05
N THR A 9 33.29 5.77 13.95
CA THR A 9 33.00 7.20 13.76
C THR A 9 31.48 7.41 13.58
N GLU A 10 30.93 8.50 14.08
CA GLU A 10 29.49 8.84 13.98
C GLU A 10 28.99 8.81 12.52
N THR A 11 29.86 9.11 11.58
CA THR A 11 29.58 9.08 10.12
C THR A 11 29.31 7.66 9.58
N GLN A 12 29.90 6.61 10.18
CA GLN A 12 29.66 5.23 9.77
C GLN A 12 28.29 4.72 10.24
N GLY A 13 27.86 5.13 11.43
CA GLY A 13 26.54 4.78 11.96
C GLY A 13 25.39 5.40 11.15
N SER A 14 25.57 6.63 10.67
CA SER A 14 24.57 7.29 9.84
C SER A 14 24.44 6.66 8.45
N ALA A 15 25.55 6.27 7.83
CA ALA A 15 25.53 5.60 6.53
C ALA A 15 24.94 4.18 6.59
N GLU A 16 25.20 3.43 7.65
CA GLU A 16 24.60 2.11 7.88
C GLU A 16 23.09 2.23 8.12
N MET A 17 22.64 3.28 8.82
CA MET A 17 21.23 3.53 9.07
C MET A 17 20.49 3.99 7.80
N GLU A 18 21.13 4.83 6.98
CA GLU A 18 20.58 5.20 5.65
C GLU A 18 20.45 3.99 4.72
N GLU A 19 21.44 3.11 4.68
CA GLU A 19 21.37 1.91 3.85
C GLU A 19 20.31 0.92 4.37
N MET A 20 20.17 0.78 5.67
CA MET A 20 19.10 -0.01 6.27
C MET A 20 17.71 0.58 5.99
N MET A 21 17.55 1.92 6.00
CA MET A 21 16.33 2.60 5.59
C MET A 21 16.07 2.45 4.10
N ARG A 22 17.09 2.51 3.25
CA ARG A 22 16.96 2.24 1.80
C ARG A 22 16.52 0.81 1.52
N GLN A 23 17.02 -0.16 2.27
CA GLN A 23 16.58 -1.56 2.16
C GLN A 23 15.13 -1.73 2.63
N HIS A 24 14.70 -1.03 3.69
CA HIS A 24 13.30 -1.01 4.12
C HIS A 24 12.37 -0.40 3.06
N ILE A 25 12.80 0.70 2.42
CA ILE A 25 12.05 1.33 1.31
C ILE A 25 11.96 0.39 0.09
N ARG A 26 12.98 -0.46 -0.14
CA ARG A 26 12.90 -1.49 -1.20
C ARG A 26 11.84 -2.56 -0.94
N ILE A 27 11.54 -2.85 0.32
CA ILE A 27 10.46 -3.78 0.68
C ILE A 27 9.08 -3.20 0.29
N HIS A 28 8.92 -1.87 0.31
CA HIS A 28 7.70 -1.20 -0.15
C HIS A 28 7.52 -1.18 -1.68
N LYS A 29 8.55 -1.50 -2.45
CA LYS A 29 8.47 -1.80 -3.89
C LYS A 29 8.26 -3.29 -4.16
N ALA A 30 7.81 -4.06 -3.17
CA ALA A 30 7.58 -5.48 -3.33
C ALA A 30 6.61 -5.73 -4.49
N GLU A 31 6.98 -6.67 -5.34
CA GLU A 31 6.14 -7.16 -6.42
C GLU A 31 4.81 -7.71 -5.90
N PRO A 32 3.77 -7.78 -6.76
CA PRO A 32 2.52 -8.44 -6.42
C PRO A 32 2.75 -9.86 -5.89
N ASN A 33 1.90 -10.30 -4.96
CA ASN A 33 1.93 -11.66 -4.49
C ASN A 33 1.69 -12.63 -5.65
N LYS A 34 2.29 -13.81 -5.58
CA LYS A 34 2.15 -14.86 -6.61
C LYS A 34 1.79 -16.20 -5.96
N GLY A 35 1.20 -17.07 -6.74
CA GLY A 35 0.85 -18.42 -6.28
C GLY A 35 -0.21 -18.41 -5.18
N ILE A 36 -0.01 -19.20 -4.14
CA ILE A 36 -0.98 -19.37 -3.05
C ILE A 36 -1.25 -18.08 -2.24
N LEU A 37 -0.39 -17.10 -2.32
CA LEU A 37 -0.54 -15.81 -1.64
C LEU A 37 -1.19 -14.74 -2.52
N ASP A 38 -1.56 -15.08 -3.75
CA ASP A 38 -2.27 -14.19 -4.65
C ASP A 38 -3.78 -14.32 -4.43
N TYR A 39 -4.38 -13.29 -3.87
CA TYR A 39 -5.82 -13.20 -3.60
C TYR A 39 -6.59 -12.40 -4.64
N SER A 40 -5.96 -12.00 -5.74
CA SER A 40 -6.61 -11.21 -6.80
C SER A 40 -7.83 -11.92 -7.39
N HIS A 41 -7.82 -13.26 -7.41
CA HIS A 41 -8.93 -14.10 -7.86
C HIS A 41 -10.20 -13.99 -6.99
N LEU A 42 -10.12 -13.40 -5.80
CA LEU A 42 -11.27 -13.13 -4.92
C LEU A 42 -11.95 -11.80 -5.22
N LEU A 43 -11.35 -10.98 -6.08
CA LEU A 43 -11.86 -9.66 -6.44
C LEU A 43 -12.81 -9.78 -7.63
N ASP A 44 -13.93 -9.10 -7.53
CA ASP A 44 -14.93 -9.03 -8.59
C ASP A 44 -14.78 -7.73 -9.38
N ALA A 45 -14.03 -7.77 -10.45
CA ALA A 45 -13.79 -6.63 -11.32
C ALA A 45 -14.86 -6.51 -12.42
N PRO A 46 -15.10 -5.28 -12.94
CA PRO A 46 -14.56 -4.00 -12.53
C PRO A 46 -15.27 -3.40 -11.30
N ALA A 47 -14.64 -2.40 -10.67
CA ALA A 47 -15.31 -1.62 -9.63
C ALA A 47 -16.63 -1.02 -10.18
N GLY A 48 -17.69 -1.04 -9.35
CA GLY A 48 -19.02 -0.57 -9.73
C GLY A 48 -19.89 -1.60 -10.48
N LYS A 49 -19.39 -2.80 -10.75
CA LYS A 49 -20.13 -3.88 -11.43
C LYS A 49 -21.48 -4.21 -10.78
N HIS A 50 -21.55 -4.14 -9.46
CA HIS A 50 -22.74 -4.45 -8.66
C HIS A 50 -23.57 -3.24 -8.27
N GLY A 51 -23.29 -2.07 -8.84
CA GLY A 51 -24.01 -0.83 -8.53
C GLY A 51 -23.57 -0.18 -7.22
N PHE A 52 -24.47 0.62 -6.65
CA PHE A 52 -24.22 1.36 -5.42
C PHE A 52 -24.26 0.45 -4.19
N VAL A 53 -23.64 0.93 -3.11
CA VAL A 53 -23.67 0.24 -1.81
C VAL A 53 -24.74 0.85 -0.92
N GLU A 54 -25.57 0.01 -0.35
CA GLU A 54 -26.64 0.39 0.58
C GLU A 54 -26.43 -0.27 1.96
N ALA A 55 -26.79 0.46 3.02
CA ALA A 55 -26.83 -0.09 4.37
C ALA A 55 -28.23 -0.66 4.68
N LYS A 56 -28.31 -1.94 4.98
CA LYS A 56 -29.57 -2.63 5.29
C LYS A 56 -29.36 -3.67 6.39
N ASN A 57 -30.22 -3.65 7.40
CA ASN A 57 -30.19 -4.64 8.50
C ASN A 57 -28.82 -4.79 9.18
N GLY A 58 -28.08 -3.67 9.35
CA GLY A 58 -26.75 -3.68 9.98
C GLY A 58 -25.62 -4.19 9.09
N HIS A 59 -25.87 -4.38 7.80
CA HIS A 59 -24.89 -4.85 6.83
C HIS A 59 -24.87 -3.96 5.59
N LEU A 60 -23.80 -4.07 4.81
CA LEU A 60 -23.68 -3.42 3.51
C LEU A 60 -24.05 -4.42 2.40
N TYR A 61 -24.82 -3.94 1.44
CA TYR A 61 -25.25 -4.68 0.25
C TYR A 61 -25.00 -3.84 -0.99
N PHE A 62 -24.74 -4.49 -2.09
CA PHE A 62 -24.77 -3.87 -3.40
C PHE A 62 -26.22 -3.75 -3.90
N GLU A 63 -26.41 -2.90 -4.91
CA GLU A 63 -27.73 -2.65 -5.53
C GLU A 63 -28.38 -3.93 -6.09
N ASP A 64 -27.58 -4.88 -6.57
CA ASP A 64 -28.04 -6.19 -7.03
C ASP A 64 -28.42 -7.18 -5.91
N GLY A 65 -28.27 -6.76 -4.65
CA GLY A 65 -28.61 -7.55 -3.47
C GLY A 65 -27.47 -8.43 -2.93
N GLU A 66 -26.32 -8.45 -3.59
CA GLU A 66 -25.14 -9.13 -3.04
C GLU A 66 -24.59 -8.42 -1.80
N ARG A 67 -24.07 -9.21 -0.87
CA ARG A 67 -23.47 -8.65 0.35
C ARG A 67 -22.12 -8.01 0.08
N ALA A 68 -22.02 -6.70 0.25
CA ALA A 68 -20.78 -5.98 0.10
C ALA A 68 -19.83 -6.22 1.29
N ARG A 69 -18.59 -6.64 1.01
CA ARG A 69 -17.52 -6.82 1.98
C ARG A 69 -16.26 -6.14 1.45
N PHE A 70 -15.63 -5.35 2.31
CA PHE A 70 -14.48 -4.56 1.91
C PHE A 70 -13.26 -4.86 2.78
N LEU A 71 -12.13 -5.09 2.10
CA LEU A 71 -10.79 -5.01 2.67
C LEU A 71 -10.14 -3.75 2.13
N GLY A 72 -9.94 -2.75 3.00
CA GLY A 72 -9.49 -1.43 2.58
C GLY A 72 -8.14 -1.03 3.15
N PHE A 73 -7.43 -0.20 2.37
CA PHE A 73 -6.21 0.47 2.82
C PHE A 73 -6.32 1.98 2.69
N ASN A 74 -5.62 2.69 3.59
CA ASN A 74 -5.37 4.11 3.41
C ASN A 74 -4.14 4.30 2.52
N VAL A 75 -4.29 5.14 1.51
CA VAL A 75 -3.19 5.70 0.73
C VAL A 75 -3.10 7.17 1.11
N ALA A 76 -1.90 7.66 1.42
CA ALA A 76 -1.73 8.99 2.00
C ALA A 76 -0.60 9.78 1.32
N ALA A 77 -0.67 11.09 1.46
CA ALA A 77 0.33 12.04 0.99
C ALA A 77 0.70 11.84 -0.50
N ARG A 78 1.97 11.79 -0.84
CA ARG A 78 2.45 11.63 -2.23
C ARG A 78 1.91 10.38 -2.94
N SER A 79 1.54 9.35 -2.20
CA SER A 79 0.96 8.13 -2.78
C SER A 79 -0.47 8.32 -3.31
N ASN A 80 -1.12 9.46 -3.01
CA ASN A 80 -2.45 9.78 -3.53
C ASN A 80 -2.42 10.21 -5.00
N THR A 81 -1.27 10.69 -5.48
CA THR A 81 -1.09 11.20 -6.85
C THR A 81 0.13 10.57 -7.51
N PRO A 82 0.15 9.24 -7.66
CA PRO A 82 1.22 8.56 -8.37
C PRO A 82 1.14 8.86 -9.87
N ASP A 83 2.24 8.66 -10.59
CA ASP A 83 2.18 8.56 -12.03
C ASP A 83 1.46 7.27 -12.48
N HIS A 84 1.09 7.18 -13.76
CA HIS A 84 0.31 6.05 -14.27
C HIS A 84 1.00 4.70 -14.06
N GLU A 85 2.31 4.63 -14.30
CA GLU A 85 3.06 3.38 -14.13
C GLU A 85 3.08 2.93 -12.65
N THR A 86 3.26 3.87 -11.75
CA THR A 86 3.21 3.60 -10.30
C THR A 86 1.80 3.23 -9.85
N ALA A 87 0.76 3.90 -10.37
CA ALA A 87 -0.63 3.59 -10.07
C ALA A 87 -0.99 2.15 -10.47
N ASP A 88 -0.59 1.72 -11.66
CA ASP A 88 -0.82 0.36 -12.14
C ASP A 88 -0.14 -0.68 -11.25
N LYS A 89 1.12 -0.47 -10.90
CA LYS A 89 1.85 -1.34 -9.97
C LYS A 89 1.22 -1.40 -8.58
N MET A 90 0.73 -0.25 -8.07
CA MET A 90 0.03 -0.20 -6.80
C MET A 90 -1.29 -0.98 -6.86
N ALA A 91 -2.07 -0.80 -7.92
CA ALA A 91 -3.33 -1.51 -8.13
C ALA A 91 -3.10 -3.03 -8.19
N GLU A 92 -2.13 -3.47 -8.98
CA GLU A 92 -1.76 -4.88 -9.09
C GLU A 92 -1.32 -5.45 -7.73
N ARG A 93 -0.49 -4.71 -6.99
CA ARG A 93 -0.06 -5.10 -5.65
C ARG A 93 -1.24 -5.22 -4.68
N PHE A 94 -2.13 -4.23 -4.64
CA PHE A 94 -3.30 -4.26 -3.77
C PHE A 94 -4.26 -5.40 -4.15
N ALA A 95 -4.50 -5.60 -5.44
CA ALA A 95 -5.31 -6.71 -5.92
C ALA A 95 -4.74 -8.05 -5.46
N SER A 96 -3.43 -8.26 -5.57
CA SER A 96 -2.79 -9.50 -5.11
C SER A 96 -2.91 -9.75 -3.60
N MET A 97 -3.22 -8.71 -2.82
CA MET A 97 -3.51 -8.81 -1.39
C MET A 97 -5.01 -8.96 -1.08
N GLY A 98 -5.86 -8.99 -2.10
CA GLY A 98 -7.32 -9.05 -1.94
C GLY A 98 -7.96 -7.72 -1.54
N VAL A 99 -7.27 -6.61 -1.72
CA VAL A 99 -7.76 -5.26 -1.39
C VAL A 99 -8.75 -4.82 -2.45
N ASN A 100 -9.95 -4.43 -2.04
CA ASN A 100 -11.03 -3.96 -2.93
C ASN A 100 -11.58 -2.58 -2.57
N LEU A 101 -10.93 -1.89 -1.63
CA LEU A 101 -11.28 -0.52 -1.26
C LEU A 101 -10.02 0.28 -0.96
N ILE A 102 -9.89 1.46 -1.55
CA ILE A 102 -8.83 2.42 -1.24
C ILE A 102 -9.44 3.70 -0.70
N ARG A 103 -8.94 4.16 0.44
CA ARG A 103 -9.25 5.48 0.97
C ARG A 103 -8.08 6.41 0.76
N LEU A 104 -8.29 7.47 0.02
CA LEU A 104 -7.31 8.56 -0.12
C LEU A 104 -7.32 9.41 1.16
N HIS A 105 -6.26 9.33 1.94
CA HIS A 105 -6.11 10.09 3.18
C HIS A 105 -5.27 11.33 2.95
N ALA A 106 -5.70 12.47 3.50
CA ALA A 106 -5.04 13.76 3.33
C ALA A 106 -4.82 14.13 1.84
N ALA A 107 -5.83 13.86 1.01
CA ALA A 107 -5.78 14.20 -0.41
C ALA A 107 -5.86 15.71 -0.67
N ASP A 108 -6.30 16.46 0.31
CA ASP A 108 -6.37 17.93 0.35
C ASP A 108 -5.12 18.59 0.91
N ALA A 109 -4.15 17.80 1.40
CA ALA A 109 -2.88 18.34 1.86
C ALA A 109 -2.06 18.84 0.66
N PRO A 110 -1.37 20.01 0.79
CA PRO A 110 -0.53 20.50 -0.29
C PRO A 110 0.56 19.49 -0.63
N VAL A 111 0.65 19.15 -1.92
CA VAL A 111 1.70 18.31 -2.45
C VAL A 111 2.91 19.19 -2.69
N GLY A 112 3.80 19.28 -1.73
CA GLY A 112 5.06 19.98 -1.91
C GLY A 112 5.37 20.91 -0.74
N GLU A 113 6.32 20.57 -0.11
CA GLU A 113 7.49 21.17 0.49
C GLU A 113 7.98 20.20 1.56
N GLU A 114 9.19 19.77 1.35
CA GLU A 114 9.88 18.92 2.31
C GLU A 114 10.01 19.68 3.63
N ALA A 115 9.43 19.09 4.68
CA ALA A 115 9.78 19.47 6.04
C ALA A 115 10.98 18.65 6.49
#